data_41b98c51c8057780174bc8aae9758815
#
_entry.id   41b98c51c8057780174bc8aae9758815
#
_cell.length_a   1.000
_cell.length_b   1.000
_cell.length_c   1.000
_cell.angle_alpha   90.00
_cell.angle_beta   90.00
_cell.angle_gamma   90.00
#
_symmetry.space_group_name_H-M   'P 1'
#
loop_
_entity.id
_entity.type
_entity.pdbx_description
1 polymer ?
#
loop_
_entity_poly.entity_id
_entity_poly.type
_entity_poly.pdbx_seq_one_letter_code
_entity_poly.pdbx_strand_id
1 'polypeptide(L)'
;VQSALDDISLEIARGEFCVITGASGAGKTTLLKLIFREDVPSSGQILVNGRNVSLIPRGKIPFLRRTIGVVFQDFRLIERKTIFENVAFLPRILGLDHGRQKRVAFEALRRVGLSHRMASFPSQLSGGEKQRVAIARALINEPEILIADEPTGNLDQDLSLEIVRLFLDIHLRGTTVLFATHDRVLIESVGHRVLTLAHGRLVEDRPSRRAPAPALEGSAAVSGSAEGQLSGDLA
;
A
#
# COMPACT_ATOMS: atom_id res chain seq x y z
N VAL A 1 -30.77 -5.65 -0.61
CA VAL A 1 -29.43 -5.49 -0.01
C VAL A 1 -28.71 -4.45 -0.83
N GLN A 2 -28.34 -3.34 -0.22
CA GLN A 2 -27.61 -2.27 -0.91
C GLN A 2 -26.16 -2.75 -1.16
N SER A 3 -25.72 -2.69 -2.41
CA SER A 3 -24.33 -3.02 -2.77
C SER A 3 -23.38 -1.99 -2.15
N ALA A 4 -22.27 -2.45 -1.58
CA ALA A 4 -21.24 -1.56 -1.03
C ALA A 4 -20.42 -0.87 -2.13
N LEU A 5 -20.27 -1.54 -3.28
CA LEU A 5 -19.68 -1.01 -4.52
C LEU A 5 -20.54 -1.45 -5.70
N ASP A 6 -20.71 -0.59 -6.68
CA ASP A 6 -21.56 -0.81 -7.83
C ASP A 6 -20.91 -0.24 -9.09
N ASP A 7 -20.60 -1.14 -10.02
CA ASP A 7 -20.07 -0.85 -11.37
C ASP A 7 -18.85 0.11 -11.35
N ILE A 8 -17.80 -0.27 -10.58
CA ILE A 8 -16.55 0.48 -10.57
C ILE A 8 -15.59 -0.11 -11.60
N SER A 9 -15.19 0.72 -12.56
CA SER A 9 -14.14 0.41 -13.52
C SER A 9 -13.05 1.47 -13.43
N LEU A 10 -11.82 1.08 -13.03
CA LEU A 10 -10.68 1.98 -12.89
C LEU A 10 -9.37 1.23 -13.07
N GLU A 11 -8.35 1.95 -13.47
CA GLU A 11 -6.97 1.47 -13.56
C GLU A 11 -6.05 2.40 -12.80
N ILE A 12 -5.11 1.83 -12.05
CA ILE A 12 -4.08 2.56 -11.31
C ILE A 12 -2.73 2.06 -11.78
N ALA A 13 -1.92 2.96 -12.29
CA ALA A 13 -0.61 2.63 -12.84
C ALA A 13 0.39 2.26 -11.73
N ARG A 14 1.39 1.47 -12.08
CA ARG A 14 2.50 1.18 -11.17
C ARG A 14 3.26 2.47 -10.83
N GLY A 15 3.59 2.65 -9.56
CA GLY A 15 4.24 3.85 -9.07
C GLY A 15 3.34 5.08 -9.04
N GLU A 16 2.03 4.95 -9.19
CA GLU A 16 1.08 6.05 -9.08
C GLU A 16 0.72 6.35 -7.62
N PHE A 17 0.54 7.63 -7.30
CA PHE A 17 -0.11 8.06 -6.06
C PHE A 17 -1.57 8.41 -6.37
N CYS A 18 -2.49 7.69 -5.77
CA CYS A 18 -3.91 7.88 -5.97
C CYS A 18 -4.62 8.14 -4.64
N VAL A 19 -5.31 9.27 -4.54
CA VAL A 19 -6.17 9.59 -3.41
C VAL A 19 -7.56 9.05 -3.69
N ILE A 20 -8.15 8.33 -2.72
CA ILE A 20 -9.52 7.83 -2.78
C ILE A 20 -10.33 8.62 -1.76
N THR A 21 -11.32 9.38 -2.22
CA THR A 21 -12.15 10.23 -1.35
C THR A 21 -13.64 9.92 -1.49
N GLY A 22 -14.43 10.50 -0.61
CA GLY A 22 -15.87 10.35 -0.55
C GLY A 22 -16.38 10.37 0.89
N ALA A 23 -17.69 10.55 1.06
CA ALA A 23 -18.33 10.56 2.37
C ALA A 23 -18.08 9.24 3.15
N SER A 24 -18.36 9.25 4.46
CA SER A 24 -18.40 8.00 5.23
C SER A 24 -19.44 7.05 4.61
N GLY A 25 -19.08 5.78 4.49
CA GLY A 25 -19.94 4.78 3.84
C GLY A 25 -19.95 4.81 2.30
N ALA A 26 -19.15 5.67 1.63
CA ALA A 26 -19.09 5.74 0.17
C ALA A 26 -18.48 4.49 -0.50
N GLY A 27 -17.88 3.56 0.26
CA GLY A 27 -17.27 2.34 -0.28
C GLY A 27 -15.74 2.32 -0.28
N LYS A 28 -15.06 3.37 0.21
CA LYS A 28 -13.59 3.48 0.22
C LYS A 28 -12.90 2.27 0.85
N THR A 29 -13.22 1.97 2.10
CA THR A 29 -12.66 0.82 2.83
C THR A 29 -12.98 -0.51 2.15
N THR A 30 -14.18 -0.67 1.58
CA THR A 30 -14.56 -1.88 0.84
C THR A 30 -13.70 -2.05 -0.40
N LEU A 31 -13.49 -0.98 -1.18
CA LEU A 31 -12.61 -1.00 -2.36
C LEU A 31 -11.20 -1.44 -1.97
N LEU A 32 -10.64 -0.84 -0.91
CA LEU A 32 -9.30 -1.20 -0.43
C LEU A 32 -9.24 -2.67 0.01
N LYS A 33 -10.22 -3.18 0.76
CA LYS A 33 -10.29 -4.57 1.24
C LYS A 33 -10.32 -5.60 0.12
N LEU A 34 -10.97 -5.27 -0.99
CA LEU A 34 -10.99 -6.13 -2.17
C LEU A 34 -9.60 -6.27 -2.80
N ILE A 35 -8.78 -5.19 -2.82
CA ILE A 35 -7.44 -5.18 -3.43
C ILE A 35 -6.49 -6.14 -2.71
N PHE A 36 -6.49 -6.16 -1.35
CA PHE A 36 -5.64 -7.10 -0.60
C PHE A 36 -6.37 -8.40 -0.19
N ARG A 37 -7.52 -8.68 -0.86
CA ARG A 37 -8.24 -9.93 -0.74
C ARG A 37 -8.73 -10.22 0.70
N GLU A 38 -9.11 -9.18 1.46
CA GLU A 38 -9.86 -9.35 2.71
C GLU A 38 -11.30 -9.71 2.40
N ASP A 39 -11.88 -9.07 1.38
CA ASP A 39 -13.18 -9.37 0.80
C ASP A 39 -13.07 -9.87 -0.64
N VAL A 40 -14.16 -10.38 -1.19
CA VAL A 40 -14.28 -10.87 -2.58
C VAL A 40 -15.42 -10.12 -3.25
N PRO A 41 -15.24 -9.64 -4.50
CA PRO A 41 -16.34 -9.03 -5.23
C PRO A 41 -17.42 -10.07 -5.54
N SER A 42 -18.70 -9.66 -5.51
CA SER A 42 -19.83 -10.49 -5.89
C SER A 42 -19.87 -10.75 -7.42
N SER A 43 -19.37 -9.79 -8.21
CA SER A 43 -19.24 -9.86 -9.66
C SER A 43 -18.05 -9.03 -10.12
N GLY A 44 -17.62 -9.20 -11.37
CA GLY A 44 -16.46 -8.52 -11.92
C GLY A 44 -15.12 -9.14 -11.49
N GLN A 45 -14.04 -8.40 -11.70
CA GLN A 45 -12.69 -8.87 -11.39
C GLN A 45 -11.81 -7.74 -10.90
N ILE A 46 -10.82 -8.08 -10.07
CA ILE A 46 -9.80 -7.16 -9.61
C ILE A 46 -8.44 -7.74 -9.97
N LEU A 47 -7.67 -6.97 -10.74
CA LEU A 47 -6.32 -7.34 -11.14
C LEU A 47 -5.31 -6.59 -10.27
N VAL A 48 -4.41 -7.32 -9.62
CA VAL A 48 -3.26 -6.76 -8.92
C VAL A 48 -2.01 -7.36 -9.56
N ASN A 49 -1.15 -6.52 -10.12
CA ASN A 49 0.03 -6.93 -10.89
C ASN A 49 -0.33 -7.98 -11.98
N GLY A 50 -1.41 -7.74 -12.72
CA GLY A 50 -1.92 -8.62 -13.78
C GLY A 50 -2.59 -9.91 -13.31
N ARG A 51 -2.70 -10.15 -12.00
CA ARG A 51 -3.32 -11.36 -11.44
C ARG A 51 -4.70 -11.06 -10.89
N ASN A 52 -5.71 -11.83 -11.30
CA ASN A 52 -7.04 -11.72 -10.72
C ASN A 52 -7.04 -12.22 -9.27
N VAL A 53 -7.17 -11.29 -8.32
CA VAL A 53 -7.11 -11.60 -6.89
C VAL A 53 -8.27 -12.48 -6.43
N SER A 54 -9.42 -12.43 -7.10
CA SER A 54 -10.59 -13.23 -6.75
C SER A 54 -10.35 -14.73 -6.98
N LEU A 55 -9.50 -15.07 -7.95
CA LEU A 55 -9.16 -16.45 -8.31
C LEU A 55 -7.98 -17.02 -7.53
N ILE A 56 -7.31 -16.22 -6.69
CA ILE A 56 -6.17 -16.69 -5.92
C ILE A 56 -6.63 -17.72 -4.87
N PRO A 57 -6.09 -18.96 -4.86
CA PRO A 57 -6.40 -19.96 -3.86
C PRO A 57 -6.05 -19.46 -2.44
N ARG A 58 -6.83 -19.85 -1.43
CA ARG A 58 -6.65 -19.40 -0.03
C ARG A 58 -5.22 -19.53 0.48
N GLY A 59 -4.53 -20.64 0.17
CA GLY A 59 -3.13 -20.85 0.57
C GLY A 59 -2.12 -19.91 -0.12
N LYS A 60 -2.51 -19.23 -1.21
CA LYS A 60 -1.65 -18.27 -1.92
C LYS A 60 -1.93 -16.81 -1.53
N ILE A 61 -3.02 -16.51 -0.81
CA ILE A 61 -3.33 -15.14 -0.34
C ILE A 61 -2.19 -14.52 0.49
N PRO A 62 -1.49 -15.23 1.39
CA PRO A 62 -0.37 -14.65 2.12
C PRO A 62 0.76 -14.13 1.21
N PHE A 63 0.96 -14.74 0.04
CA PHE A 63 1.97 -14.26 -0.93
C PHE A 63 1.55 -12.96 -1.60
N LEU A 64 0.26 -12.80 -1.96
CA LEU A 64 -0.28 -11.52 -2.42
C LEU A 64 -0.09 -10.43 -1.34
N ARG A 65 -0.50 -10.71 -0.10
CA ARG A 65 -0.44 -9.74 1.00
C ARG A 65 0.98 -9.31 1.37
N ARG A 66 2.01 -10.09 1.00
CA ARG A 66 3.41 -9.70 1.19
C ARG A 66 3.85 -8.60 0.24
N THR A 67 3.21 -8.46 -0.93
CA THR A 67 3.48 -7.40 -1.90
C THR A 67 2.68 -6.13 -1.64
N ILE A 68 1.78 -6.15 -0.64
CA ILE A 68 0.89 -5.06 -0.30
C ILE A 68 1.11 -4.67 1.17
N GLY A 69 1.55 -3.45 1.42
CA GLY A 69 1.55 -2.86 2.75
C GLY A 69 0.18 -2.25 3.06
N VAL A 70 -0.33 -2.42 4.27
CA VAL A 70 -1.61 -1.82 4.68
C VAL A 70 -1.44 -1.04 5.97
N VAL A 71 -1.90 0.21 5.95
CA VAL A 71 -1.93 1.13 7.09
C VAL A 71 -3.38 1.45 7.41
N PHE A 72 -3.81 1.21 8.65
CA PHE A 72 -5.17 1.42 9.12
C PHE A 72 -5.27 2.68 9.99
N GLN A 73 -6.47 3.22 10.12
CA GLN A 73 -6.77 4.38 10.96
C GLN A 73 -6.49 4.11 12.45
N ASP A 74 -6.76 2.91 12.94
CA ASP A 74 -6.63 2.49 14.34
C ASP A 74 -5.25 1.90 14.69
N PHE A 75 -4.23 2.15 13.87
CA PHE A 75 -2.84 1.70 13.98
C PHE A 75 -2.66 0.18 14.03
N ARG A 76 -3.54 -0.57 14.66
CA ARG A 76 -3.51 -2.03 14.88
C ARG A 76 -2.15 -2.52 15.41
N LEU A 77 -1.57 -1.80 16.35
CA LEU A 77 -0.36 -2.22 17.04
C LEU A 77 -0.68 -3.25 18.13
N ILE A 78 0.23 -4.20 18.32
CA ILE A 78 0.12 -5.20 19.37
C ILE A 78 0.64 -4.57 20.67
N GLU A 79 -0.26 -4.18 21.57
CA GLU A 79 0.05 -3.39 22.77
C GLU A 79 1.07 -4.05 23.71
N ARG A 80 1.07 -5.38 23.78
CA ARG A 80 1.97 -6.18 24.66
C ARG A 80 3.34 -6.47 24.02
N LYS A 81 3.61 -5.89 22.85
CA LYS A 81 4.87 -6.05 22.12
C LYS A 81 5.57 -4.71 21.99
N THR A 82 6.90 -4.74 22.03
CA THR A 82 7.72 -3.57 21.75
C THR A 82 7.52 -3.10 20.31
N ILE A 83 7.98 -1.90 20.02
CA ILE A 83 7.95 -1.34 18.65
C ILE A 83 8.77 -2.20 17.70
N PHE A 84 9.94 -2.68 18.14
CA PHE A 84 10.72 -3.67 17.39
C PHE A 84 9.91 -4.91 17.06
N GLU A 85 9.28 -5.53 18.04
CA GLU A 85 8.49 -6.76 17.83
C GLU A 85 7.25 -6.55 16.96
N ASN A 86 6.63 -5.36 17.02
CA ASN A 86 5.54 -4.98 16.12
C ASN A 86 5.99 -4.93 14.66
N VAL A 87 7.14 -4.30 14.39
CA VAL A 87 7.67 -4.17 13.03
C VAL A 87 8.30 -5.48 12.56
N ALA A 88 9.04 -6.19 13.42
CA ALA A 88 9.69 -7.46 13.10
C ALA A 88 8.73 -8.66 13.04
N PHE A 89 7.42 -8.47 13.31
CA PHE A 89 6.45 -9.57 13.38
C PHE A 89 6.40 -10.39 12.08
N LEU A 90 6.33 -9.73 10.94
CA LEU A 90 6.28 -10.40 9.65
C LEU A 90 7.63 -11.05 9.27
N PRO A 91 8.80 -10.39 9.34
CA PRO A 91 10.11 -11.05 9.20
C PRO A 91 10.27 -12.30 10.07
N ARG A 92 9.78 -12.27 11.30
CA ARG A 92 9.80 -13.43 12.21
C ARG A 92 8.96 -14.60 11.68
N ILE A 93 7.73 -14.34 11.21
CA ILE A 93 6.86 -15.36 10.59
C ILE A 93 7.51 -15.95 9.34
N LEU A 94 8.26 -15.15 8.59
CA LEU A 94 8.99 -15.57 7.40
C LEU A 94 10.27 -16.36 7.71
N GLY A 95 10.59 -16.58 9.00
CA GLY A 95 11.73 -17.40 9.43
C GLY A 95 13.07 -16.68 9.38
N LEU A 96 13.10 -15.33 9.31
CA LEU A 96 14.37 -14.61 9.39
C LEU A 96 14.99 -14.80 10.79
N ASP A 97 16.30 -14.97 10.84
CA ASP A 97 17.06 -14.99 12.11
C ASP A 97 16.95 -13.64 12.84
N HIS A 98 17.20 -13.64 14.16
CA HIS A 98 17.04 -12.45 14.98
C HIS A 98 17.90 -11.26 14.55
N GLY A 99 19.13 -11.50 14.07
CA GLY A 99 20.03 -10.45 13.58
C GLY A 99 19.45 -9.75 12.34
N ARG A 100 18.93 -10.52 11.39
CA ARG A 100 18.25 -9.99 10.20
C ARG A 100 16.97 -9.28 10.55
N GLN A 101 16.13 -9.85 11.47
CA GLN A 101 14.93 -9.17 11.98
C GLN A 101 15.27 -7.79 12.54
N LYS A 102 16.32 -7.70 13.38
CA LYS A 102 16.76 -6.45 14.00
C LYS A 102 17.19 -5.43 12.95
N ARG A 103 17.96 -5.85 11.95
CA ARG A 103 18.44 -4.98 10.88
C ARG A 103 17.29 -4.42 10.05
N VAL A 104 16.39 -5.26 9.53
CA VAL A 104 15.29 -4.81 8.68
C VAL A 104 14.29 -3.94 9.46
N ALA A 105 14.01 -4.27 10.73
CA ALA A 105 13.16 -3.45 11.59
C ALA A 105 13.80 -2.09 11.91
N PHE A 106 15.12 -2.06 12.19
CA PHE A 106 15.83 -0.80 12.38
C PHE A 106 15.75 0.10 11.14
N GLU A 107 15.98 -0.45 9.94
CA GLU A 107 15.90 0.31 8.69
C GLU A 107 14.47 0.83 8.44
N ALA A 108 13.45 0.01 8.66
CA ALA A 108 12.06 0.44 8.51
C ALA A 108 11.71 1.57 9.49
N LEU A 109 12.11 1.44 10.77
CA LEU A 109 11.90 2.46 11.79
C LEU A 109 12.73 3.73 11.54
N ARG A 110 13.93 3.60 10.98
CA ARG A 110 14.77 4.75 10.59
C ARG A 110 14.10 5.58 9.49
N ARG A 111 13.45 4.93 8.51
CA ARG A 111 12.70 5.60 7.43
C ARG A 111 11.57 6.49 7.96
N VAL A 112 11.01 6.15 9.12
CA VAL A 112 9.93 6.93 9.76
C VAL A 112 10.42 7.77 10.96
N GLY A 113 11.74 7.82 11.21
CA GLY A 113 12.35 8.64 12.28
C GLY A 113 12.24 8.04 13.69
N LEU A 114 11.95 6.74 13.85
CA LEU A 114 11.67 6.09 15.14
C LEU A 114 12.64 4.98 15.52
N SER A 115 13.82 4.90 14.90
CA SER A 115 14.81 3.86 15.24
C SER A 115 15.27 3.89 16.70
N HIS A 116 15.23 5.05 17.36
CA HIS A 116 15.57 5.21 18.77
C HIS A 116 14.48 4.68 19.73
N ARG A 117 13.27 4.38 19.25
CA ARG A 117 12.12 3.89 20.02
C ARG A 117 11.90 2.38 19.96
N MET A 118 12.86 1.61 19.44
CA MET A 118 12.68 0.15 19.21
C MET A 118 12.29 -0.62 20.47
N ALA A 119 12.80 -0.25 21.64
CA ALA A 119 12.50 -0.90 22.92
C ALA A 119 11.22 -0.39 23.60
N SER A 120 10.62 0.70 23.11
CA SER A 120 9.38 1.25 23.67
C SER A 120 8.18 0.36 23.36
N PHE A 121 7.10 0.52 24.14
CA PHE A 121 5.80 -0.10 23.89
C PHE A 121 4.83 0.93 23.24
N PRO A 122 3.78 0.49 22.53
CA PRO A 122 2.81 1.40 21.92
C PRO A 122 2.18 2.38 22.89
N SER A 123 1.94 2.00 24.14
CA SER A 123 1.39 2.87 25.20
C SER A 123 2.28 4.07 25.55
N GLN A 124 3.56 4.03 25.18
CA GLN A 124 4.54 5.08 25.44
C GLN A 124 4.71 6.06 24.26
N LEU A 125 3.94 5.87 23.19
CA LEU A 125 4.03 6.65 21.96
C LEU A 125 2.83 7.59 21.81
N SER A 126 3.07 8.76 21.21
CA SER A 126 2.02 9.66 20.71
C SER A 126 1.25 9.02 19.55
N GLY A 127 0.09 9.59 19.20
CA GLY A 127 -0.71 9.14 18.06
C GLY A 127 0.07 9.17 16.74
N GLY A 128 0.81 10.25 16.49
CA GLY A 128 1.66 10.37 15.29
C GLY A 128 2.82 9.37 15.28
N GLU A 129 3.46 9.09 16.43
CA GLU A 129 4.48 8.06 16.54
C GLU A 129 3.90 6.66 16.31
N LYS A 130 2.72 6.34 16.86
CA LYS A 130 2.01 5.07 16.58
C LYS A 130 1.74 4.89 15.09
N GLN A 131 1.29 5.95 14.42
CA GLN A 131 1.05 5.92 12.98
C GLN A 131 2.33 5.70 12.19
N ARG A 132 3.43 6.36 12.54
CA ARG A 132 4.74 6.12 11.94
C ARG A 132 5.21 4.67 12.11
N VAL A 133 4.96 4.05 13.28
CA VAL A 133 5.24 2.62 13.49
C VAL A 133 4.37 1.73 12.60
N ALA A 134 3.07 2.03 12.45
CA ALA A 134 2.18 1.29 11.57
C ALA A 134 2.66 1.37 10.11
N ILE A 135 3.13 2.54 9.67
CA ILE A 135 3.74 2.74 8.34
C ILE A 135 5.04 1.92 8.22
N ALA A 136 5.95 1.97 9.21
CA ALA A 136 7.18 1.17 9.19
C ALA A 136 6.88 -0.33 9.09
N ARG A 137 5.87 -0.82 9.82
CA ARG A 137 5.40 -2.21 9.74
C ARG A 137 4.87 -2.57 8.35
N ALA A 138 4.13 -1.66 7.71
CA ALA A 138 3.63 -1.86 6.35
C ALA A 138 4.76 -1.90 5.31
N LEU A 139 5.86 -1.18 5.54
CA LEU A 139 7.01 -1.08 4.63
C LEU A 139 8.04 -2.19 4.79
N ILE A 140 7.93 -3.05 5.81
CA ILE A 140 8.99 -3.99 6.23
C ILE A 140 9.40 -4.99 5.13
N ASN A 141 8.48 -5.30 4.21
CA ASN A 141 8.69 -6.20 3.08
C ASN A 141 8.93 -5.46 1.75
N GLU A 142 9.18 -4.16 1.78
CA GLU A 142 9.33 -3.33 0.57
C GLU A 142 8.18 -3.56 -0.42
N PRO A 143 6.91 -3.27 0.01
CA PRO A 143 5.74 -3.59 -0.78
C PRO A 143 5.71 -2.80 -2.10
N GLU A 144 5.16 -3.40 -3.14
CA GLU A 144 4.92 -2.73 -4.43
C GLU A 144 3.74 -1.76 -4.36
N ILE A 145 2.78 -2.04 -3.46
CA ILE A 145 1.58 -1.24 -3.23
C ILE A 145 1.46 -0.94 -1.73
N LEU A 146 1.26 0.32 -1.39
CA LEU A 146 0.95 0.76 -0.04
C LEU A 146 -0.47 1.30 0.01
N ILE A 147 -1.32 0.65 0.78
CA ILE A 147 -2.72 1.03 1.01
C ILE A 147 -2.82 1.73 2.36
N ALA A 148 -3.45 2.88 2.41
CA ALA A 148 -3.71 3.64 3.62
C ALA A 148 -5.21 3.95 3.73
N ASP A 149 -5.86 3.42 4.74
CA ASP A 149 -7.29 3.65 5.00
C ASP A 149 -7.44 4.64 6.16
N GLU A 150 -7.75 5.91 5.82
CA GLU A 150 -7.89 7.05 6.76
C GLU A 150 -6.69 7.19 7.72
N PRO A 151 -5.42 7.19 7.23
CA PRO A 151 -4.24 7.07 8.10
C PRO A 151 -3.99 8.28 8.98
N THR A 152 -4.75 9.35 8.81
CA THR A 152 -4.64 10.61 9.55
C THR A 152 -5.87 10.92 10.40
N GLY A 153 -6.89 10.05 10.37
CA GLY A 153 -8.20 10.33 10.98
C GLY A 153 -8.18 10.50 12.51
N ASN A 154 -7.11 10.10 13.20
CA ASN A 154 -6.94 10.24 14.65
C ASN A 154 -5.82 11.23 15.02
N LEU A 155 -5.37 12.08 14.08
CA LEU A 155 -4.25 13.00 14.26
C LEU A 155 -4.74 14.45 14.09
N ASP A 156 -4.01 15.38 14.71
CA ASP A 156 -4.18 16.80 14.42
C ASP A 156 -3.66 17.16 13.02
N GLN A 157 -3.94 18.38 12.59
CA GLN A 157 -3.65 18.81 11.22
C GLN A 157 -2.14 18.81 10.91
N ASP A 158 -1.28 19.25 11.85
CA ASP A 158 0.16 19.34 11.62
C ASP A 158 0.78 17.94 11.49
N LEU A 159 0.41 17.02 12.39
CA LEU A 159 0.83 15.62 12.31
C LEU A 159 0.28 14.93 11.06
N SER A 160 -0.93 15.28 10.63
CA SER A 160 -1.54 14.75 9.40
C SER A 160 -0.72 15.14 8.18
N LEU A 161 -0.27 16.38 8.08
CA LEU A 161 0.59 16.85 7.00
C LEU A 161 1.96 16.15 7.01
N GLU A 162 2.54 15.90 8.20
CA GLU A 162 3.78 15.14 8.31
C GLU A 162 3.62 13.69 7.82
N ILE A 163 2.51 13.05 8.17
CA ILE A 163 2.22 11.69 7.70
C ILE A 163 2.03 11.67 6.18
N VAL A 164 1.31 12.64 5.61
CA VAL A 164 1.15 12.75 4.15
C VAL A 164 2.50 12.93 3.45
N ARG A 165 3.40 13.78 3.98
CA ARG A 165 4.76 13.93 3.44
C ARG A 165 5.52 12.61 3.44
N LEU A 166 5.39 11.80 4.49
CA LEU A 166 6.00 10.47 4.56
C LEU A 166 5.47 9.54 3.46
N PHE A 167 4.16 9.56 3.17
CA PHE A 167 3.59 8.79 2.06
C PHE A 167 4.09 9.29 0.69
N LEU A 168 4.27 10.59 0.52
CA LEU A 168 4.85 11.16 -0.70
C LEU A 168 6.31 10.73 -0.87
N ASP A 169 7.11 10.71 0.19
CA ASP A 169 8.50 10.23 0.14
C ASP A 169 8.58 8.73 -0.22
N ILE A 170 7.63 7.92 0.25
CA ILE A 170 7.52 6.51 -0.11
C ILE A 170 7.16 6.35 -1.59
N HIS A 171 6.19 7.13 -2.08
CA HIS A 171 5.80 7.16 -3.48
C HIS A 171 6.97 7.53 -4.40
N LEU A 172 7.75 8.55 -4.06
CA LEU A 172 8.93 8.99 -4.84
C LEU A 172 10.00 7.89 -5.00
N ARG A 173 9.95 6.86 -4.16
CA ARG A 173 10.81 5.67 -4.26
C ARG A 173 10.23 4.57 -5.16
N GLY A 174 9.12 4.84 -5.84
CA GLY A 174 8.48 3.93 -6.80
C GLY A 174 7.36 3.04 -6.25
N THR A 175 6.97 3.19 -4.98
CA THR A 175 5.83 2.46 -4.42
C THR A 175 4.52 3.06 -4.93
N THR A 176 3.61 2.23 -5.41
CA THR A 176 2.23 2.63 -5.72
C THR A 176 1.49 2.92 -4.42
N VAL A 177 0.86 4.09 -4.28
CA VAL A 177 0.18 4.49 -3.05
C VAL A 177 -1.31 4.71 -3.29
N LEU A 178 -2.16 4.01 -2.53
CA LEU A 178 -3.59 4.20 -2.46
C LEU A 178 -3.93 4.83 -1.10
N PHE A 179 -4.29 6.10 -1.10
CA PHE A 179 -4.49 6.89 0.11
C PHE A 179 -5.97 7.29 0.26
N ALA A 180 -6.71 6.58 1.09
CA ALA A 180 -8.11 6.93 1.37
C ALA A 180 -8.19 8.01 2.46
N THR A 181 -8.88 9.10 2.16
CA THR A 181 -9.18 10.17 3.12
C THR A 181 -10.40 10.98 2.69
N HIS A 182 -11.07 11.59 3.65
CA HIS A 182 -12.13 12.58 3.40
C HIS A 182 -11.69 14.02 3.71
N ASP A 183 -10.44 14.21 4.15
CA ASP A 183 -9.88 15.53 4.48
C ASP A 183 -9.52 16.30 3.20
N ARG A 184 -10.27 17.37 2.93
CA ARG A 184 -10.09 18.21 1.74
C ARG A 184 -8.75 18.93 1.71
N VAL A 185 -8.24 19.37 2.86
CA VAL A 185 -6.95 20.07 2.96
C VAL A 185 -5.83 19.14 2.54
N LEU A 186 -5.85 17.89 3.01
CA LEU A 186 -4.87 16.88 2.62
C LEU A 186 -4.98 16.54 1.13
N ILE A 187 -6.20 16.37 0.60
CA ILE A 187 -6.43 16.06 -0.82
C ILE A 187 -5.82 17.15 -1.73
N GLU A 188 -6.02 18.41 -1.38
CA GLU A 188 -5.48 19.54 -2.14
C GLU A 188 -3.95 19.66 -2.01
N SER A 189 -3.41 19.40 -0.81
CA SER A 189 -1.97 19.47 -0.54
C SER A 189 -1.17 18.41 -1.31
N VAL A 190 -1.74 17.24 -1.53
CA VAL A 190 -1.11 16.12 -2.23
C VAL A 190 -0.94 16.43 -3.72
N GLY A 191 -1.96 16.99 -4.40
CA GLY A 191 -1.91 17.37 -5.81
C GLY A 191 -1.79 16.20 -6.80
N HIS A 192 -2.04 14.98 -6.38
CA HIS A 192 -2.05 13.76 -7.20
C HIS A 192 -3.46 13.41 -7.70
N ARG A 193 -3.60 12.29 -8.41
CA ARG A 193 -4.90 11.80 -8.91
C ARG A 193 -5.87 11.58 -7.78
N VAL A 194 -7.13 11.97 -7.96
CA VAL A 194 -8.19 11.84 -6.96
C VAL A 194 -9.37 11.08 -7.55
N LEU A 195 -9.73 9.97 -6.92
CA LEU A 195 -10.91 9.18 -7.21
C LEU A 195 -11.98 9.49 -6.17
N THR A 196 -13.12 10.05 -6.59
CA THR A 196 -14.23 10.36 -5.70
C THR A 196 -15.29 9.27 -5.78
N LEU A 197 -15.55 8.62 -4.64
CA LEU A 197 -16.62 7.64 -4.50
C LEU A 197 -17.86 8.25 -3.86
N ALA A 198 -19.04 7.93 -4.40
CA ALA A 198 -20.32 8.24 -3.80
C ALA A 198 -21.29 7.07 -3.99
N HIS A 199 -21.93 6.64 -2.92
CA HIS A 199 -22.92 5.53 -2.93
C HIS A 199 -22.41 4.26 -3.63
N GLY A 200 -21.15 3.92 -3.43
CA GLY A 200 -20.53 2.74 -4.02
C GLY A 200 -20.10 2.89 -5.48
N ARG A 201 -20.22 4.06 -6.08
CA ARG A 201 -19.84 4.33 -7.48
C ARG A 201 -18.70 5.32 -7.58
N LEU A 202 -17.88 5.20 -8.62
CA LEU A 202 -16.89 6.20 -8.98
C LEU A 202 -17.60 7.35 -9.71
N VAL A 203 -17.65 8.53 -9.06
CA VAL A 203 -18.35 9.71 -9.61
C VAL A 203 -17.40 10.73 -10.22
N GLU A 204 -16.12 10.69 -9.86
CA GLU A 204 -15.10 11.58 -10.41
C GLU A 204 -13.75 10.87 -10.42
N ASP A 205 -13.01 11.04 -11.51
CA ASP A 205 -11.60 10.64 -11.67
C ASP A 205 -10.82 11.86 -12.14
N ARG A 206 -10.22 12.56 -11.19
CA ARG A 206 -9.47 13.78 -11.45
C ARG A 206 -7.97 13.46 -11.56
N PRO A 207 -7.35 13.72 -12.73
CA PRO A 207 -5.94 13.42 -12.95
C PRO A 207 -5.02 14.21 -12.03
N SER A 208 -3.79 13.72 -11.87
CA SER A 208 -2.74 14.43 -11.13
C SER A 208 -2.47 15.81 -11.73
N ARG A 209 -2.31 16.81 -10.86
CA ARG A 209 -1.81 18.15 -11.24
C ARG A 209 -0.29 18.21 -11.32
N ARG A 210 0.41 17.18 -10.82
CA ARG A 210 1.87 17.04 -10.85
C ARG A 210 2.28 16.24 -12.08
N ALA A 211 3.42 16.57 -12.67
CA ALA A 211 4.02 15.75 -13.71
C ALA A 211 4.27 14.33 -13.15
N PRO A 212 4.10 13.27 -13.96
CA PRO A 212 4.43 11.92 -13.54
C PRO A 212 5.89 11.88 -13.08
N ALA A 213 6.14 11.16 -11.97
CA ALA A 213 7.51 10.90 -11.55
C ALA A 213 8.26 10.20 -12.71
N PRO A 214 9.54 10.53 -12.98
CA PRO A 214 10.29 9.87 -14.02
C PRO A 214 10.25 8.36 -13.78
N ALA A 215 9.80 7.61 -14.79
CA ALA A 215 9.84 6.16 -14.75
C ALA A 215 11.29 5.75 -14.49
N LEU A 216 11.53 4.95 -13.45
CA LEU A 216 12.82 4.31 -13.26
C LEU A 216 13.03 3.39 -14.47
N GLU A 217 13.82 3.83 -15.43
CA GLU A 217 14.28 3.01 -16.55
C GLU A 217 15.07 1.84 -16.00
N GLY A 218 14.52 0.66 -16.09
CA GLY A 218 15.16 -0.56 -15.58
C GLY A 218 14.33 -1.80 -15.77
N SER A 219 13.84 -2.03 -16.99
CA SER A 219 13.46 -3.38 -17.43
C SER A 219 13.79 -3.49 -18.91
N ALA A 220 15.00 -3.95 -19.18
CA ALA A 220 15.41 -4.37 -20.52
C ALA A 220 14.42 -5.44 -21.02
N ALA A 221 13.70 -5.10 -22.08
CA ALA A 221 12.93 -6.04 -22.86
C ALA A 221 13.93 -7.02 -23.50
N VAL A 222 13.98 -8.24 -23.01
CA VAL A 222 14.64 -9.34 -23.71
C VAL A 222 13.69 -9.80 -24.81
N SER A 223 13.84 -9.20 -26.00
CA SER A 223 13.27 -9.73 -27.23
C SER A 223 14.19 -10.86 -27.72
N GLY A 224 13.86 -12.07 -27.36
CA GLY A 224 14.45 -13.28 -27.93
C GLY A 224 13.70 -13.65 -29.20
N SER A 225 14.12 -13.16 -30.35
CA SER A 225 13.77 -13.73 -31.65
C SER A 225 14.67 -14.93 -31.90
N ALA A 226 14.12 -16.12 -31.72
CA ALA A 226 14.73 -17.38 -32.20
C ALA A 226 14.07 -17.72 -33.52
N GLU A 227 14.68 -17.33 -34.62
CA GLU A 227 14.48 -17.97 -35.93
C GLU A 227 15.44 -19.14 -36.06
N GLY A 228 14.85 -20.32 -35.96
CA GLY A 228 15.55 -21.58 -36.28
C GLY A 228 15.52 -21.81 -37.76
N GLN A 229 16.69 -21.83 -38.39
CA GLN A 229 16.89 -22.50 -39.69
C GLN A 229 17.43 -23.88 -39.46
N LEU A 230 16.57 -24.87 -39.76
CA LEU A 230 16.96 -26.22 -40.03
C LEU A 230 17.44 -26.28 -41.49
N SER A 231 18.69 -26.62 -41.72
CA SER A 231 19.12 -27.24 -43.00
C SER A 231 20.02 -28.39 -42.64
N GLY A 232 19.56 -29.56 -43.08
CA GLY A 232 20.30 -30.80 -43.04
C GLY A 232 21.46 -30.81 -44.00
N ASP A 233 22.37 -31.75 -43.77
CA ASP A 233 22.86 -32.69 -44.75
C ASP A 233 23.71 -33.75 -44.08
N LEU A 234 23.41 -34.94 -44.45
CA LEU A 234 24.07 -36.22 -44.60
C LEU A 234 25.61 -36.21 -44.65
N ALA A 235 26.27 -36.98 -43.82
CA ALA A 235 27.20 -38.03 -44.15
C ALA A 235 27.62 -38.79 -42.88
#